data_86382eeb0c0c0797e004d8807e04b137
#
_entry.id   86382eeb0c0c0797e004d8807e04b137
#
_cell.length_a   1.000
_cell.length_b   1.000
_cell.length_c   1.000
_cell.angle_alpha   90.00
_cell.angle_beta   90.00
_cell.angle_gamma   90.00
#
_symmetry.space_group_name_H-M   'P 1'
#
loop_
_entity.id
_entity.type
_entity.pdbx_description
1 polymer ?
#
loop_
_entity_poly.entity_id
_entity_poly.type
_entity_poly.pdbx_seq_one_letter_code
_entity_poly.pdbx_strand_id
1 'polypeptide(L)'
;MATTMSSLPILLVTANVGSIFEQPAEMLKLWTDEFVSRISSMDVKFIALHCQEVGGKKYEKSMKHVERFIELLTSTTELLHYNKVRIFLDEDYTSVEHFTALGNLYFIHNSIQDALIWNFQKSEFTTVCDVQTYSGNIEAVNTKEKAKFPQNFFPESKWSRKGFMRTRWSLCGTVFDLVNIHLFHDASNLVSMSSYPSVYCRNRQRALEHTLYRFHNDELSNVPYFVFGDFNFRTDNEGVIKKLTNGLTKTRIQNTKNNDQTKLHFNNEENNLILAVGKKEFSHNDHERVFLNYDWLKMFDKETEAFSNILTEYPISFPPSYPFEEEIMKANNYMPTRCPAWCDRVLFSHSAQKIIDENLKPDYGLMGLNICMGDHKPVYLRISLKTHSGAIRGEIPEQPQTVEQEPTENSNTGYVYIQNIVQTVKVMKESSV
;
A
#
# COMPACT_ATOMS: atom_id res chain seq x y z
N MET A 1 27.71 29.04 8.38
CA MET A 1 27.78 27.67 8.93
C MET A 1 26.47 27.03 8.59
N ALA A 2 26.45 25.96 7.76
CA ALA A 2 25.23 25.18 7.50
C ALA A 2 24.87 24.48 8.82
N THR A 3 23.72 24.79 9.38
CA THR A 3 23.17 24.07 10.52
C THR A 3 22.94 22.61 10.06
N THR A 4 23.74 21.67 10.51
CA THR A 4 23.53 20.26 10.28
C THR A 4 22.19 19.88 10.91
N MET A 5 21.21 19.50 10.08
CA MET A 5 19.93 19.00 10.58
C MET A 5 20.19 17.72 11.38
N SER A 6 19.74 17.67 12.62
CA SER A 6 19.88 16.49 13.47
C SER A 6 18.87 15.39 13.10
N SER A 7 17.79 15.77 12.47
CA SER A 7 16.74 14.86 12.00
C SER A 7 16.09 15.36 10.71
N LEU A 8 15.59 14.44 9.89
CA LEU A 8 14.96 14.68 8.60
C LEU A 8 13.47 14.38 8.69
N PRO A 9 12.58 15.39 8.76
CA PRO A 9 11.13 15.17 8.74
C PRO A 9 10.68 14.74 7.34
N ILE A 10 10.00 13.61 7.26
CA ILE A 10 9.47 13.02 6.03
C ILE A 10 7.98 12.73 6.13
N LEU A 11 7.32 12.73 4.99
CA LEU A 11 5.92 12.35 4.83
C LEU A 11 5.82 11.20 3.80
N LEU A 12 5.28 10.09 4.23
CA LEU A 12 4.95 8.93 3.40
C LEU A 12 3.44 8.91 3.20
N VAL A 13 2.98 8.92 1.95
CA VAL A 13 1.55 8.91 1.61
C VAL A 13 1.27 7.80 0.62
N THR A 14 0.25 7.01 0.88
CA THR A 14 -0.30 6.06 -0.10
C THR A 14 -1.71 6.45 -0.50
N ALA A 15 -1.99 6.38 -1.79
CA ALA A 15 -3.28 6.75 -2.36
C ALA A 15 -3.64 5.84 -3.55
N ASN A 16 -4.69 5.04 -3.42
CA ASN A 16 -5.34 4.48 -4.58
C ASN A 16 -6.17 5.59 -5.25
N VAL A 17 -5.74 6.01 -6.43
CA VAL A 17 -6.33 7.15 -7.17
C VAL A 17 -7.25 6.72 -8.31
N GLY A 18 -7.69 5.46 -8.31
CA GLY A 18 -8.49 4.91 -9.41
C GLY A 18 -9.76 5.70 -9.71
N SER A 19 -10.48 6.12 -8.67
CA SER A 19 -11.77 6.81 -8.81
C SER A 19 -11.67 8.22 -9.36
N ILE A 20 -10.57 8.96 -9.09
CA ILE A 20 -10.48 10.37 -9.50
C ILE A 20 -10.43 10.55 -11.02
N PHE A 21 -10.05 9.51 -11.75
CA PHE A 21 -9.99 9.52 -13.20
C PHE A 21 -11.32 9.14 -13.88
N GLU A 22 -12.33 8.71 -13.12
CA GLU A 22 -13.66 8.43 -13.66
C GLU A 22 -14.48 9.72 -13.88
N GLN A 23 -14.26 10.75 -13.04
CA GLN A 23 -14.84 12.08 -13.15
C GLN A 23 -13.75 13.17 -13.04
N PRO A 24 -12.82 13.23 -14.00
CA PRO A 24 -11.59 14.02 -13.87
C PRO A 24 -11.82 15.52 -13.77
N ALA A 25 -12.90 16.04 -14.37
CA ALA A 25 -13.22 17.48 -14.35
C ALA A 25 -13.48 18.00 -12.92
N GLU A 26 -14.07 17.15 -12.07
CA GLU A 26 -14.45 17.51 -10.71
C GLU A 26 -13.43 16.99 -9.69
N MET A 27 -13.03 15.73 -9.85
CA MET A 27 -12.28 15.00 -8.84
C MET A 27 -10.79 15.34 -8.80
N LEU A 28 -10.14 15.60 -9.94
CA LEU A 28 -8.69 15.84 -9.96
C LEU A 28 -8.31 17.06 -9.12
N LYS A 29 -9.04 18.17 -9.33
CA LYS A 29 -8.77 19.40 -8.56
C LYS A 29 -9.15 19.25 -7.09
N LEU A 30 -10.31 18.65 -6.81
CA LEU A 30 -10.79 18.43 -5.44
C LEU A 30 -9.78 17.61 -4.63
N TRP A 31 -9.31 16.51 -5.20
CA TRP A 31 -8.32 15.64 -4.60
C TRP A 31 -6.99 16.36 -4.35
N THR A 32 -6.49 17.10 -5.37
CA THR A 32 -5.22 17.82 -5.30
C THR A 32 -5.26 18.93 -4.26
N ASP A 33 -6.35 19.72 -4.24
CA ASP A 33 -6.52 20.81 -3.26
C ASP A 33 -6.51 20.28 -1.82
N GLU A 34 -7.21 19.17 -1.54
CA GLU A 34 -7.22 18.54 -0.22
C GLU A 34 -5.82 18.00 0.16
N PHE A 35 -5.17 17.30 -0.77
CA PHE A 35 -3.82 16.79 -0.55
C PHE A 35 -2.85 17.92 -0.20
N VAL A 36 -2.82 18.98 -1.01
CA VAL A 36 -1.93 20.13 -0.84
C VAL A 36 -2.25 20.88 0.45
N SER A 37 -3.52 21.12 0.74
CA SER A 37 -3.96 21.74 2.00
C SER A 37 -3.47 20.94 3.21
N ARG A 38 -3.52 19.63 3.14
CA ARG A 38 -3.08 18.76 4.24
C ARG A 38 -1.57 18.80 4.43
N ILE A 39 -0.78 18.69 3.36
CA ILE A 39 0.68 18.70 3.45
C ILE A 39 1.24 20.06 3.86
N SER A 40 0.59 21.18 3.50
CA SER A 40 1.04 22.53 3.86
C SER A 40 1.04 22.77 5.37
N SER A 41 0.23 22.04 6.12
CA SER A 41 0.20 22.09 7.59
C SER A 41 1.31 21.26 8.25
N MET A 42 2.08 20.48 7.45
CA MET A 42 3.11 19.57 7.92
C MET A 42 4.50 20.13 7.57
N ASP A 43 5.31 20.48 8.57
CA ASP A 43 6.70 20.90 8.31
C ASP A 43 7.55 19.66 7.98
N VAL A 44 7.56 19.26 6.71
CA VAL A 44 8.35 18.14 6.20
C VAL A 44 9.35 18.61 5.15
N LYS A 45 10.42 17.85 4.95
CA LYS A 45 11.48 18.18 3.99
C LYS A 45 11.55 17.17 2.84
N PHE A 46 10.89 16.06 2.97
CA PHE A 46 10.74 15.05 1.93
C PHE A 46 9.33 14.50 1.94
N ILE A 47 8.70 14.44 0.75
CA ILE A 47 7.36 13.87 0.56
C ILE A 47 7.48 12.73 -0.44
N ALA A 48 7.00 11.55 -0.05
CA ALA A 48 6.83 10.40 -0.94
C ALA A 48 5.34 10.11 -1.08
N LEU A 49 4.79 10.33 -2.27
CA LEU A 49 3.43 9.97 -2.63
C LEU A 49 3.45 8.74 -3.54
N HIS A 50 2.94 7.63 -3.05
CA HIS A 50 2.74 6.39 -3.78
C HIS A 50 1.29 6.27 -4.24
N CYS A 51 1.08 6.23 -5.54
CA CYS A 51 -0.23 6.09 -6.16
C CYS A 51 -0.42 4.67 -6.70
N GLN A 52 -1.63 4.14 -6.54
CA GLN A 52 -2.09 2.91 -7.16
C GLN A 52 -3.27 3.24 -8.09
N GLU A 53 -3.49 2.40 -9.10
CA GLU A 53 -4.52 2.58 -10.13
C GLU A 53 -4.42 3.90 -10.90
N VAL A 54 -3.19 4.38 -11.14
CA VAL A 54 -2.93 5.55 -12.00
C VAL A 54 -3.58 5.33 -13.38
N GLY A 55 -4.32 6.33 -13.84
CA GLY A 55 -5.13 6.25 -15.06
C GLY A 55 -6.52 5.65 -14.87
N GLY A 56 -6.88 5.21 -13.63
CA GLY A 56 -8.23 4.82 -13.27
C GLY A 56 -8.62 3.38 -13.60
N LYS A 57 -9.90 3.09 -13.36
CA LYS A 57 -10.49 1.76 -13.60
C LYS A 57 -10.60 1.46 -15.10
N LYS A 58 -10.90 2.49 -15.91
CA LYS A 58 -11.02 2.44 -17.39
C LYS A 58 -9.81 3.11 -18.05
N TYR A 59 -8.61 2.72 -17.67
CA TYR A 59 -7.34 3.35 -18.04
C TYR A 59 -7.18 3.57 -19.56
N GLU A 60 -7.71 2.70 -20.41
CA GLU A 60 -7.69 2.89 -21.88
C GLU A 60 -8.30 4.22 -22.34
N LYS A 61 -9.26 4.76 -21.57
CA LYS A 61 -9.94 6.02 -21.83
C LYS A 61 -9.45 7.19 -20.99
N SER A 62 -9.05 6.90 -19.76
CA SER A 62 -8.78 7.90 -18.71
C SER A 62 -7.30 8.18 -18.47
N MET A 63 -6.37 7.36 -19.01
CA MET A 63 -4.92 7.59 -18.89
C MET A 63 -4.49 8.99 -19.33
N LYS A 64 -5.10 9.54 -20.39
CA LYS A 64 -4.84 10.90 -20.87
C LYS A 64 -5.02 12.02 -19.83
N HIS A 65 -5.67 11.74 -18.71
CA HIS A 65 -5.86 12.71 -17.62
C HIS A 65 -4.76 12.67 -16.57
N VAL A 66 -3.82 11.71 -16.65
CA VAL A 66 -2.72 11.58 -15.68
C VAL A 66 -1.78 12.78 -15.75
N GLU A 67 -1.45 13.25 -16.98
CA GLU A 67 -0.64 14.46 -17.17
C GLU A 67 -1.25 15.65 -16.42
N ARG A 68 -2.57 15.85 -16.55
CA ARG A 68 -3.27 16.94 -15.85
C ARG A 68 -3.23 16.78 -14.33
N PHE A 69 -3.32 15.57 -13.81
CA PHE A 69 -3.17 15.29 -12.38
C PHE A 69 -1.78 15.71 -11.87
N ILE A 70 -0.73 15.35 -12.61
CA ILE A 70 0.65 15.71 -12.27
C ILE A 70 0.88 17.23 -12.35
N GLU A 71 0.34 17.89 -13.40
CA GLU A 71 0.39 19.35 -13.53
C GLU A 71 -0.25 20.06 -12.32
N LEU A 72 -1.45 19.61 -11.91
CA LEU A 72 -2.15 20.18 -10.76
C LEU A 72 -1.31 20.04 -9.47
N LEU A 73 -0.68 18.90 -9.24
CA LEU A 73 0.20 18.69 -8.07
C LEU A 73 1.45 19.56 -8.14
N THR A 74 2.15 19.58 -9.27
CA THR A 74 3.47 20.23 -9.38
C THR A 74 3.39 21.75 -9.55
N SER A 75 2.23 22.29 -9.90
CA SER A 75 2.03 23.75 -10.07
C SER A 75 1.58 24.48 -8.81
N THR A 76 1.43 23.78 -7.68
CA THR A 76 0.95 24.38 -6.44
C THR A 76 2.01 25.24 -5.76
N THR A 77 1.58 26.34 -5.13
CA THR A 77 2.48 27.25 -4.42
C THR A 77 3.17 26.62 -3.22
N GLU A 78 2.49 25.66 -2.59
CA GLU A 78 2.94 24.93 -1.41
C GLU A 78 4.15 24.03 -1.70
N LEU A 79 4.28 23.57 -2.95
CA LEU A 79 5.40 22.73 -3.39
C LEU A 79 6.53 23.50 -4.05
N LEU A 80 6.47 24.84 -4.16
CA LEU A 80 7.52 25.67 -4.79
C LEU A 80 8.91 25.50 -4.14
N HIS A 81 8.96 25.20 -2.84
CA HIS A 81 10.23 24.97 -2.14
C HIS A 81 10.79 23.55 -2.34
N TYR A 82 10.05 22.66 -3.01
CA TYR A 82 10.49 21.30 -3.34
C TYR A 82 11.02 21.29 -4.77
N ASN A 83 12.20 21.83 -4.97
CA ASN A 83 12.79 22.08 -6.28
C ASN A 83 13.51 20.87 -6.89
N LYS A 84 13.61 19.76 -6.16
CA LYS A 84 14.11 18.47 -6.63
C LYS A 84 12.95 17.49 -6.62
N VAL A 85 12.60 16.94 -7.78
CA VAL A 85 11.43 16.07 -7.94
C VAL A 85 11.81 14.85 -8.76
N ARG A 86 11.30 13.69 -8.36
CA ARG A 86 11.35 12.45 -9.15
C ARG A 86 9.96 11.85 -9.23
N ILE A 87 9.49 11.66 -10.45
CA ILE A 87 8.17 11.09 -10.73
C ILE A 87 8.36 9.87 -11.64
N PHE A 88 7.77 8.76 -11.25
CA PHE A 88 7.75 7.50 -12.00
C PHE A 88 6.29 7.08 -12.18
N LEU A 89 5.82 7.03 -13.44
CA LEU A 89 4.43 6.70 -13.80
C LEU A 89 4.43 5.53 -14.77
N ASP A 90 3.92 4.39 -14.34
CA ASP A 90 3.73 3.23 -15.20
C ASP A 90 2.39 3.36 -15.93
N GLU A 91 2.45 3.86 -17.17
CA GLU A 91 1.29 4.18 -17.99
C GLU A 91 1.16 3.30 -19.23
N ASP A 92 2.16 2.43 -19.51
CA ASP A 92 2.16 1.57 -20.70
C ASP A 92 1.22 0.37 -20.53
N TYR A 93 -0.08 0.63 -20.64
CA TYR A 93 -1.10 -0.41 -20.57
C TYR A 93 -1.13 -1.33 -21.80
N THR A 94 -0.36 -1.04 -22.85
CA THR A 94 -0.20 -1.93 -24.01
C THR A 94 0.68 -3.13 -23.67
N SER A 95 1.59 -2.97 -22.70
CA SER A 95 2.46 -4.02 -22.18
C SER A 95 1.82 -4.74 -20.99
N VAL A 96 0.82 -5.55 -21.24
CA VAL A 96 0.03 -6.24 -20.19
C VAL A 96 0.88 -7.02 -19.20
N GLU A 97 2.01 -7.59 -19.65
CA GLU A 97 2.91 -8.38 -18.81
C GLU A 97 3.68 -7.53 -17.79
N HIS A 98 3.87 -6.25 -18.06
CA HIS A 98 4.66 -5.34 -17.24
C HIS A 98 3.84 -4.25 -16.54
N PHE A 99 2.67 -3.91 -17.09
CA PHE A 99 1.84 -2.81 -16.61
C PHE A 99 1.29 -3.02 -15.21
N THR A 100 1.61 -2.11 -14.29
CA THR A 100 1.16 -2.13 -12.89
C THR A 100 0.23 -0.98 -12.53
N ALA A 101 0.18 0.09 -13.32
CA ALA A 101 -0.51 1.34 -13.00
C ALA A 101 -0.07 1.96 -11.65
N LEU A 102 1.21 1.78 -11.29
CA LEU A 102 1.80 2.41 -10.12
C LEU A 102 2.40 3.76 -10.48
N GLY A 103 2.30 4.70 -9.55
CA GLY A 103 2.96 6.00 -9.62
C GLY A 103 3.71 6.29 -8.33
N ASN A 104 4.98 6.69 -8.43
CA ASN A 104 5.78 7.14 -7.30
C ASN A 104 6.21 8.57 -7.54
N LEU A 105 5.83 9.48 -6.65
CA LEU A 105 6.17 10.90 -6.74
C LEU A 105 6.95 11.29 -5.49
N TYR A 106 8.11 11.88 -5.69
CA TYR A 106 9.02 12.30 -4.62
C TYR A 106 9.33 13.77 -4.76
N PHE A 107 9.06 14.53 -3.69
CA PHE A 107 9.32 15.96 -3.61
C PHE A 107 10.34 16.21 -2.50
N ILE A 108 11.46 16.85 -2.84
CA ILE A 108 12.60 17.08 -1.97
C ILE A 108 12.78 18.59 -1.78
N HIS A 109 12.67 19.04 -0.54
CA HIS A 109 12.79 20.45 -0.18
C HIS A 109 14.19 20.97 -0.51
N ASN A 110 14.30 22.24 -0.92
CA ASN A 110 15.54 22.89 -1.32
C ASN A 110 16.62 22.95 -0.21
N SER A 111 16.24 22.82 1.05
CA SER A 111 17.18 22.74 2.18
C SER A 111 17.99 21.45 2.23
N ILE A 112 17.55 20.36 1.56
CA ILE A 112 18.31 19.12 1.46
C ILE A 112 19.29 19.25 0.31
N GLN A 113 20.60 19.31 0.60
CA GLN A 113 21.64 19.47 -0.41
C GLN A 113 22.13 18.13 -0.98
N ASP A 114 22.21 17.11 -0.14
CA ASP A 114 22.75 15.77 -0.42
C ASP A 114 21.62 14.74 -0.69
N ALA A 115 20.77 15.02 -1.69
CA ALA A 115 19.73 14.08 -2.12
C ALA A 115 20.29 13.15 -3.19
N LEU A 116 20.30 11.85 -2.91
CA LEU A 116 20.79 10.83 -3.83
C LEU A 116 19.73 9.74 -4.03
N ILE A 117 19.65 9.20 -5.25
CA ILE A 117 18.84 8.05 -5.61
C ILE A 117 19.70 6.93 -6.15
N TRP A 118 19.40 5.68 -5.79
CA TRP A 118 20.16 4.51 -6.20
C TRP A 118 19.86 4.09 -7.63
N ASN A 119 20.91 3.85 -8.39
CA ASN A 119 20.83 3.21 -9.69
C ASN A 119 21.03 1.71 -9.52
N PHE A 120 19.95 0.93 -9.66
CA PHE A 120 19.95 -0.53 -9.45
C PHE A 120 20.78 -1.31 -10.48
N GLN A 121 20.99 -0.75 -11.67
CA GLN A 121 21.83 -1.39 -12.70
C GLN A 121 23.32 -1.18 -12.46
N LYS A 122 23.70 0.03 -12.02
CA LYS A 122 25.10 0.39 -11.82
C LYS A 122 25.58 0.16 -10.39
N SER A 123 24.69 -0.17 -9.47
CA SER A 123 24.97 -0.31 -8.03
C SER A 123 25.68 0.91 -7.45
N GLU A 124 25.18 2.12 -7.79
CA GLU A 124 25.72 3.39 -7.30
C GLU A 124 24.62 4.42 -7.04
N PHE A 125 24.91 5.37 -6.14
CA PHE A 125 24.05 6.53 -5.94
C PHE A 125 24.30 7.62 -6.98
N THR A 126 23.21 8.22 -7.48
CA THR A 126 23.25 9.38 -8.38
C THR A 126 22.59 10.57 -7.75
N THR A 127 23.15 11.77 -7.97
CA THR A 127 22.64 13.01 -7.37
C THR A 127 21.28 13.40 -7.96
N VAL A 128 20.38 13.88 -7.11
CA VAL A 128 19.10 14.46 -7.48
C VAL A 128 19.16 15.97 -7.28
N CYS A 129 19.23 16.73 -8.38
CA CYS A 129 19.38 18.18 -8.34
C CYS A 129 18.31 18.95 -9.12
N ASP A 130 17.43 18.26 -9.85
CA ASP A 130 16.45 18.81 -10.79
C ASP A 130 15.08 18.12 -10.68
N VAL A 131 14.16 18.53 -11.54
CA VAL A 131 12.85 17.90 -11.72
C VAL A 131 12.94 16.91 -12.88
N GLN A 132 12.62 15.65 -12.62
CA GLN A 132 12.56 14.61 -13.65
C GLN A 132 11.28 13.79 -13.53
N THR A 133 10.59 13.61 -14.67
CA THR A 133 9.41 12.76 -14.81
C THR A 133 9.71 11.64 -15.80
N TYR A 134 9.45 10.41 -15.38
CA TYR A 134 9.47 9.22 -16.20
C TYR A 134 8.05 8.70 -16.33
N SER A 135 7.50 8.68 -17.54
CA SER A 135 6.13 8.26 -17.83
C SER A 135 6.08 7.29 -19.02
N GLY A 136 4.94 6.64 -19.22
CA GLY A 136 4.74 5.64 -20.25
C GLY A 136 5.38 4.31 -19.86
N ASN A 137 6.25 3.77 -20.72
CA ASN A 137 7.03 2.56 -20.45
C ASN A 137 8.29 2.93 -19.65
N ILE A 138 8.29 2.60 -18.38
CA ILE A 138 9.39 2.91 -17.48
C ILE A 138 10.31 1.73 -17.17
N GLU A 139 10.20 0.61 -17.91
CA GLU A 139 11.01 -0.59 -17.64
C GLU A 139 12.52 -0.32 -17.65
N ALA A 140 12.98 0.49 -18.61
CA ALA A 140 14.40 0.83 -18.77
C ALA A 140 14.93 1.86 -17.74
N VAL A 141 14.11 2.39 -16.85
CA VAL A 141 14.54 3.37 -15.85
C VAL A 141 15.25 2.68 -14.70
N ASN A 142 16.56 2.93 -14.55
CA ASN A 142 17.44 2.19 -13.65
C ASN A 142 17.39 2.67 -12.17
N THR A 143 16.77 3.82 -11.90
CA THR A 143 16.66 4.36 -10.54
C THR A 143 15.42 3.89 -9.78
N LYS A 144 14.70 2.94 -10.35
CA LYS A 144 13.62 2.19 -9.71
C LYS A 144 13.74 0.69 -10.02
N GLU A 145 13.14 -0.11 -9.18
CA GLU A 145 12.84 -1.51 -9.42
C GLU A 145 11.33 -1.70 -9.45
N LYS A 146 10.78 -2.33 -10.47
CA LYS A 146 9.34 -2.58 -10.61
C LYS A 146 9.11 -4.02 -11.08
N ALA A 147 8.12 -4.69 -10.50
CA ALA A 147 7.67 -5.98 -10.99
C ALA A 147 6.18 -6.21 -10.70
N LYS A 148 5.52 -6.90 -11.63
CA LYS A 148 4.23 -7.55 -11.35
C LYS A 148 4.44 -8.83 -10.55
N PHE A 149 3.41 -9.24 -9.82
CA PHE A 149 3.45 -10.56 -9.19
C PHE A 149 3.41 -11.67 -10.22
N PRO A 150 4.25 -12.71 -10.08
CA PRO A 150 4.39 -13.76 -11.07
C PRO A 150 3.07 -14.51 -11.34
N GLN A 151 2.70 -14.65 -12.59
CA GLN A 151 1.44 -15.27 -13.00
C GLN A 151 1.33 -16.75 -12.59
N ASN A 152 2.44 -17.49 -12.58
CA ASN A 152 2.50 -18.87 -12.13
C ASN A 152 2.17 -19.04 -10.65
N PHE A 153 2.37 -18.02 -9.81
CA PHE A 153 1.94 -18.01 -8.42
C PHE A 153 0.48 -17.61 -8.25
N PHE A 154 -0.06 -16.85 -9.21
CA PHE A 154 -1.40 -16.28 -9.15
C PHE A 154 -2.14 -16.46 -10.49
N PRO A 155 -2.43 -17.69 -10.93
CA PRO A 155 -2.98 -17.98 -12.26
C PRO A 155 -4.34 -17.33 -12.51
N GLU A 156 -5.14 -17.14 -11.46
CA GLU A 156 -6.45 -16.47 -11.54
C GLU A 156 -6.34 -14.96 -11.80
N SER A 157 -5.14 -14.41 -11.63
CA SER A 157 -4.87 -12.96 -11.71
C SER A 157 -4.10 -12.58 -12.97
N LYS A 158 -4.23 -13.33 -14.06
CA LYS A 158 -3.49 -13.17 -15.33
C LYS A 158 -3.44 -11.73 -15.83
N TRP A 159 -4.53 -11.01 -15.74
CA TRP A 159 -4.68 -9.63 -16.23
C TRP A 159 -4.56 -8.59 -15.13
N SER A 160 -4.16 -8.98 -13.95
CA SER A 160 -4.04 -8.09 -12.80
C SER A 160 -2.89 -7.11 -12.98
N ARG A 161 -3.11 -5.86 -12.55
CA ARG A 161 -2.09 -4.79 -12.45
C ARG A 161 -1.32 -4.82 -11.13
N LYS A 162 -1.37 -5.94 -10.39
CA LYS A 162 -0.82 -6.05 -9.04
C LYS A 162 0.68 -6.30 -9.07
N GLY A 163 1.39 -5.57 -8.23
CA GLY A 163 2.85 -5.59 -8.20
C GLY A 163 3.42 -4.58 -7.22
N PHE A 164 4.69 -4.26 -7.38
CA PHE A 164 5.37 -3.25 -6.56
C PHE A 164 6.31 -2.38 -7.41
N MET A 165 6.65 -1.20 -6.87
CA MET A 165 7.69 -0.31 -7.39
C MET A 165 8.53 0.20 -6.21
N ARG A 166 9.85 -0.03 -6.26
CA ARG A 166 10.81 0.31 -5.22
C ARG A 166 11.78 1.37 -5.71
N THR A 167 12.12 2.30 -4.85
CA THR A 167 13.24 3.24 -5.00
C THR A 167 14.08 3.22 -3.74
N ARG A 168 15.39 3.47 -3.87
CA ARG A 168 16.33 3.60 -2.76
C ARG A 168 16.92 4.99 -2.72
N TRP A 169 16.89 5.59 -1.55
CA TRP A 169 17.31 6.96 -1.32
C TRP A 169 18.45 7.05 -0.32
N SER A 170 19.30 8.07 -0.49
CA SER A 170 20.17 8.58 0.55
C SER A 170 19.89 10.06 0.71
N LEU A 171 19.36 10.46 1.86
CA LEU A 171 19.01 11.84 2.19
C LEU A 171 19.67 12.20 3.52
N CYS A 172 20.40 13.30 3.56
CA CYS A 172 21.15 13.72 4.76
C CYS A 172 22.01 12.56 5.33
N GLY A 173 22.65 11.80 4.44
CA GLY A 173 23.47 10.64 4.79
C GLY A 173 22.71 9.41 5.32
N THR A 174 21.37 9.42 5.30
CA THR A 174 20.55 8.28 5.74
C THR A 174 20.04 7.51 4.54
N VAL A 175 20.30 6.20 4.52
CA VAL A 175 19.93 5.30 3.42
C VAL A 175 18.67 4.51 3.80
N PHE A 176 17.68 4.48 2.89
CA PHE A 176 16.44 3.72 3.06
C PHE A 176 15.74 3.44 1.73
N ASP A 177 14.92 2.41 1.72
CA ASP A 177 14.08 2.05 0.58
C ASP A 177 12.63 2.47 0.80
N LEU A 178 11.98 2.88 -0.28
CA LEU A 178 10.55 3.18 -0.34
C LEU A 178 9.90 2.25 -1.37
N VAL A 179 8.88 1.53 -0.94
CA VAL A 179 8.22 0.49 -1.74
C VAL A 179 6.74 0.80 -1.85
N ASN A 180 6.30 1.12 -3.06
CA ASN A 180 4.89 1.17 -3.42
C ASN A 180 4.41 -0.26 -3.72
N ILE A 181 3.34 -0.69 -3.08
CA ILE A 181 2.77 -2.02 -3.28
C ILE A 181 1.27 -1.95 -3.58
N HIS A 182 0.81 -2.83 -4.46
CA HIS A 182 -0.61 -3.00 -4.74
C HIS A 182 -0.95 -4.50 -4.78
N LEU A 183 -1.55 -5.00 -3.69
CA LEU A 183 -1.89 -6.43 -3.53
C LEU A 183 -3.27 -6.77 -4.10
N PHE A 184 -3.58 -8.07 -4.13
CA PHE A 184 -4.80 -8.60 -4.72
C PHE A 184 -6.05 -8.28 -3.91
N HIS A 185 -7.11 -7.84 -4.58
CA HIS A 185 -8.41 -7.58 -3.98
C HIS A 185 -9.26 -8.86 -3.86
N ASP A 186 -10.29 -8.84 -3.02
CA ASP A 186 -11.28 -9.89 -2.93
C ASP A 186 -12.26 -9.85 -4.13
N ALA A 187 -12.36 -10.92 -4.87
CA ALA A 187 -13.30 -11.01 -5.99
C ALA A 187 -14.75 -11.23 -5.53
N SER A 188 -14.96 -11.80 -4.33
CA SER A 188 -16.29 -12.15 -3.80
C SER A 188 -16.35 -12.13 -2.28
N ASN A 189 -17.31 -11.39 -1.72
CA ASN A 189 -17.57 -11.43 -0.27
C ASN A 189 -18.01 -12.83 0.18
N LEU A 190 -18.74 -13.58 -0.65
CA LEU A 190 -19.21 -14.92 -0.32
C LEU A 190 -18.05 -15.91 -0.15
N VAL A 191 -16.98 -15.72 -0.92
CA VAL A 191 -15.77 -16.54 -0.81
C VAL A 191 -14.93 -16.07 0.39
N SER A 192 -14.79 -14.76 0.58
CA SER A 192 -13.98 -14.22 1.68
C SER A 192 -14.55 -14.49 3.07
N MET A 193 -15.89 -14.68 3.17
CA MET A 193 -16.56 -14.99 4.43
C MET A 193 -16.62 -16.50 4.78
N SER A 194 -16.18 -17.37 3.87
CA SER A 194 -16.33 -18.83 4.06
C SER A 194 -15.36 -19.40 5.08
N SER A 195 -14.22 -18.75 5.26
CA SER A 195 -13.20 -19.10 6.25
C SER A 195 -12.23 -17.96 6.48
N TYR A 196 -11.61 -17.89 7.67
CA TYR A 196 -10.47 -17.02 7.91
C TYR A 196 -9.24 -17.89 8.32
N PRO A 197 -8.02 -17.65 7.73
CA PRO A 197 -7.74 -16.76 6.60
C PRO A 197 -8.38 -17.27 5.28
N SER A 198 -8.95 -16.33 4.52
CA SER A 198 -9.57 -16.63 3.22
C SER A 198 -8.50 -16.97 2.15
N VAL A 199 -8.94 -17.49 1.00
CA VAL A 199 -8.03 -17.70 -0.14
C VAL A 199 -7.41 -16.40 -0.62
N TYR A 200 -8.12 -15.27 -0.55
CA TYR A 200 -7.62 -13.97 -0.95
C TYR A 200 -6.58 -13.43 0.04
N CYS A 201 -6.80 -13.60 1.34
CA CYS A 201 -5.84 -13.29 2.38
C CYS A 201 -4.51 -14.05 2.15
N ARG A 202 -4.56 -15.36 1.87
CA ARG A 202 -3.36 -16.15 1.55
C ARG A 202 -2.64 -15.67 0.29
N ASN A 203 -3.39 -15.26 -0.74
CA ASN A 203 -2.78 -14.70 -1.95
C ASN A 203 -2.06 -13.38 -1.67
N ARG A 204 -2.65 -12.48 -0.86
CA ARG A 204 -1.99 -11.24 -0.43
C ARG A 204 -0.74 -11.53 0.40
N GLN A 205 -0.84 -12.45 1.33
CA GLN A 205 0.31 -12.90 2.14
C GLN A 205 1.46 -13.37 1.25
N ARG A 206 1.21 -14.29 0.33
CA ARG A 206 2.24 -14.81 -0.61
C ARG A 206 2.84 -13.71 -1.48
N ALA A 207 2.04 -12.74 -1.93
CA ALA A 207 2.53 -11.64 -2.75
C ALA A 207 3.44 -10.70 -1.96
N LEU A 208 3.10 -10.38 -0.72
CA LEU A 208 3.95 -9.57 0.15
C LEU A 208 5.23 -10.32 0.52
N GLU A 209 5.15 -11.60 0.89
CA GLU A 209 6.33 -12.45 1.15
C GLU A 209 7.28 -12.49 -0.06
N HIS A 210 6.73 -12.63 -1.28
CA HIS A 210 7.52 -12.59 -2.53
C HIS A 210 8.25 -11.25 -2.69
N THR A 211 7.60 -10.13 -2.36
CA THR A 211 8.21 -8.80 -2.42
C THR A 211 9.34 -8.66 -1.40
N LEU A 212 9.08 -9.05 -0.15
CA LEU A 212 10.06 -8.94 0.93
C LEU A 212 11.28 -9.86 0.69
N TYR A 213 11.06 -11.07 0.19
CA TYR A 213 12.14 -11.99 -0.18
C TYR A 213 13.11 -11.39 -1.20
N ARG A 214 12.60 -10.60 -2.16
CA ARG A 214 13.43 -9.95 -3.18
C ARG A 214 14.43 -8.96 -2.57
N PHE A 215 14.07 -8.29 -1.46
CA PHE A 215 14.95 -7.33 -0.80
C PHE A 215 16.12 -7.99 -0.06
N HIS A 216 15.94 -9.22 0.42
CA HIS A 216 17.00 -9.96 1.10
C HIS A 216 18.10 -10.46 0.16
N ASN A 217 17.84 -10.53 -1.14
CA ASN A 217 18.80 -10.96 -2.15
C ASN A 217 19.50 -9.79 -2.87
N ASP A 218 19.43 -8.61 -2.31
CA ASP A 218 20.06 -7.41 -2.83
C ASP A 218 21.53 -7.33 -2.37
N GLU A 219 22.41 -6.73 -3.20
CA GLU A 219 23.84 -6.49 -2.87
C GLU A 219 24.02 -5.69 -1.58
N LEU A 220 23.05 -4.80 -1.24
CA LEU A 220 22.95 -4.12 0.03
C LEU A 220 21.81 -4.77 0.85
N SER A 221 22.01 -5.98 1.34
CA SER A 221 21.12 -6.62 2.29
C SER A 221 21.04 -5.75 3.56
N ASN A 222 19.93 -5.63 4.21
CA ASN A 222 19.70 -4.86 5.45
C ASN A 222 19.47 -3.34 5.29
N VAL A 223 19.24 -2.83 4.09
CA VAL A 223 18.76 -1.46 3.94
C VAL A 223 17.40 -1.31 4.62
N PRO A 224 17.22 -0.32 5.52
CA PRO A 224 15.93 -0.01 6.10
C PRO A 224 14.89 0.26 5.01
N TYR A 225 13.67 -0.28 5.15
CA TYR A 225 12.64 -0.06 4.13
C TYR A 225 11.27 0.24 4.72
N PHE A 226 10.53 1.09 4.01
CA PHE A 226 9.13 1.40 4.24
C PHE A 226 8.32 0.85 3.06
N VAL A 227 7.30 0.03 3.35
CA VAL A 227 6.36 -0.51 2.35
C VAL A 227 5.02 0.15 2.60
N PHE A 228 4.55 0.95 1.64
CA PHE A 228 3.26 1.62 1.76
C PHE A 228 2.53 1.64 0.42
N GLY A 229 1.27 1.30 0.48
CA GLY A 229 0.46 1.06 -0.69
C GLY A 229 -0.95 0.61 -0.35
N ASP A 230 -1.68 0.20 -1.36
CA ASP A 230 -2.93 -0.51 -1.24
C ASP A 230 -2.65 -2.02 -1.08
N PHE A 231 -2.55 -2.45 0.17
CA PHE A 231 -2.39 -3.86 0.51
C PHE A 231 -3.67 -4.68 0.24
N ASN A 232 -4.79 -4.01 0.03
CA ASN A 232 -6.09 -4.66 -0.05
C ASN A 232 -6.41 -5.56 1.15
N PHE A 233 -5.76 -5.33 2.30
CA PHE A 233 -6.05 -6.07 3.52
C PHE A 233 -7.53 -5.91 3.87
N ARG A 234 -8.15 -7.00 4.25
CA ARG A 234 -9.57 -7.05 4.61
C ARG A 234 -9.73 -7.53 6.04
N THR A 235 -10.83 -7.14 6.62
CA THR A 235 -11.23 -7.67 7.91
C THR A 235 -11.52 -9.17 7.80
N ASP A 236 -11.39 -9.88 8.90
CA ASP A 236 -11.92 -11.25 9.05
C ASP A 236 -13.45 -11.23 8.81
N ASN A 237 -13.84 -11.37 7.55
CA ASN A 237 -15.25 -11.29 7.13
C ASN A 237 -16.12 -12.38 7.74
N GLU A 238 -15.57 -13.57 8.03
CA GLU A 238 -16.28 -14.62 8.73
C GLU A 238 -16.65 -14.15 10.14
N GLY A 239 -15.68 -13.65 10.90
CA GLY A 239 -15.88 -13.14 12.25
C GLY A 239 -16.78 -11.90 12.31
N VAL A 240 -16.61 -10.95 11.37
CA VAL A 240 -17.47 -9.75 11.26
C VAL A 240 -18.93 -10.17 11.04
N ILE A 241 -19.20 -11.01 10.06
CA ILE A 241 -20.58 -11.44 9.75
C ILE A 241 -21.16 -12.21 10.93
N LYS A 242 -20.41 -13.12 11.55
CA LYS A 242 -20.85 -13.83 12.76
C LYS A 242 -21.23 -12.87 13.87
N LYS A 243 -20.47 -11.80 14.08
CA LYS A 243 -20.79 -10.76 15.08
C LYS A 243 -22.07 -9.98 14.73
N LEU A 244 -22.21 -9.54 13.47
CA LEU A 244 -23.35 -8.73 13.03
C LEU A 244 -24.66 -9.54 12.90
N THR A 245 -24.56 -10.85 12.76
CA THR A 245 -25.73 -11.72 12.53
C THR A 245 -26.05 -12.63 13.72
N ASN A 246 -25.52 -12.31 14.89
CA ASN A 246 -25.81 -13.07 16.09
C ASN A 246 -27.32 -13.00 16.42
N GLY A 247 -27.99 -14.15 16.51
CA GLY A 247 -29.43 -14.24 16.75
C GLY A 247 -30.31 -14.00 15.52
N LEU A 248 -29.74 -13.80 14.32
CA LEU A 248 -30.48 -13.61 13.08
C LEU A 248 -30.70 -14.91 12.33
N THR A 249 -31.83 -15.00 11.59
CA THR A 249 -32.14 -16.13 10.70
C THR A 249 -31.50 -15.91 9.33
N LYS A 250 -30.70 -16.90 8.89
CA LYS A 250 -30.03 -16.89 7.58
C LYS A 250 -30.92 -17.49 6.50
N THR A 251 -31.15 -16.74 5.43
CA THR A 251 -31.86 -17.20 4.22
C THR A 251 -30.95 -17.09 3.01
N ARG A 252 -30.94 -18.13 2.17
CA ARG A 252 -30.20 -18.13 0.90
C ARG A 252 -31.17 -17.75 -0.23
N ILE A 253 -30.87 -16.68 -0.95
CA ILE A 253 -31.63 -16.23 -2.11
C ILE A 253 -30.83 -16.57 -3.37
N GLN A 254 -31.47 -17.32 -4.28
CA GLN A 254 -30.88 -17.66 -5.56
C GLN A 254 -31.65 -16.91 -6.65
N ASN A 255 -30.93 -16.16 -7.50
CA ASN A 255 -31.57 -15.46 -8.60
C ASN A 255 -31.80 -16.45 -9.75
N THR A 256 -33.07 -16.71 -10.07
CA THR A 256 -33.50 -17.68 -11.10
C THR A 256 -33.15 -17.28 -12.53
N LYS A 257 -32.82 -16.00 -12.78
CA LYS A 257 -32.45 -15.48 -14.12
C LYS A 257 -30.97 -15.59 -14.46
N ASN A 258 -30.09 -15.64 -13.45
CA ASN A 258 -28.65 -15.87 -13.60
C ASN A 258 -28.23 -16.85 -12.50
N ASN A 259 -27.93 -18.08 -12.83
CA ASN A 259 -27.62 -19.17 -11.89
C ASN A 259 -26.44 -18.88 -10.92
N ASP A 260 -25.70 -17.77 -11.09
CA ASP A 260 -24.49 -17.43 -10.36
C ASP A 260 -24.64 -16.36 -9.25
N GLN A 261 -25.83 -15.77 -9.05
CA GLN A 261 -25.99 -14.72 -8.04
C GLN A 261 -26.70 -15.24 -6.78
N THR A 262 -25.98 -16.04 -6.00
CA THR A 262 -26.40 -16.34 -4.62
C THR A 262 -26.24 -15.10 -3.76
N LYS A 263 -27.27 -14.76 -2.96
CA LYS A 263 -27.19 -13.77 -1.88
C LYS A 263 -27.59 -14.43 -0.56
N LEU A 264 -27.02 -13.94 0.53
CA LEU A 264 -27.37 -14.34 1.88
C LEU A 264 -28.09 -13.17 2.54
N HIS A 265 -29.28 -13.39 3.03
CA HIS A 265 -30.03 -12.45 3.83
C HIS A 265 -30.07 -12.95 5.27
N PHE A 266 -29.90 -12.02 6.20
CA PHE A 266 -29.98 -12.26 7.63
C PHE A 266 -31.07 -11.38 8.19
N ASN A 267 -32.14 -12.00 8.69
CA ASN A 267 -33.35 -11.35 9.14
C ASN A 267 -33.51 -11.50 10.66
N ASN A 268 -34.13 -10.50 11.30
CA ASN A 268 -34.53 -10.59 12.69
C ASN A 268 -35.81 -11.44 12.87
N GLU A 269 -36.30 -11.57 14.10
CA GLU A 269 -37.48 -12.36 14.44
C GLU A 269 -38.75 -11.82 13.76
N GLU A 270 -38.81 -10.52 13.47
CA GLU A 270 -39.89 -9.86 12.76
C GLU A 270 -39.78 -9.99 11.24
N ASN A 271 -38.80 -10.78 10.75
CA ASN A 271 -38.49 -10.97 9.34
C ASN A 271 -38.00 -9.71 8.61
N ASN A 272 -37.52 -8.69 9.35
CA ASN A 272 -36.86 -7.51 8.75
C ASN A 272 -35.42 -7.88 8.35
N LEU A 273 -35.02 -7.47 7.16
CA LEU A 273 -33.65 -7.66 6.66
C LEU A 273 -32.69 -6.77 7.43
N ILE A 274 -31.68 -7.37 8.07
CA ILE A 274 -30.65 -6.68 8.84
C ILE A 274 -29.35 -6.59 8.04
N LEU A 275 -28.91 -7.71 7.43
CA LEU A 275 -27.68 -7.75 6.62
C LEU A 275 -27.93 -8.54 5.34
N ALA A 276 -27.53 -7.97 4.19
CA ALA A 276 -27.46 -8.65 2.92
C ALA A 276 -25.99 -8.83 2.49
N VAL A 277 -25.59 -10.05 2.13
CA VAL A 277 -24.25 -10.37 1.62
C VAL A 277 -24.36 -11.06 0.28
N GLY A 278 -23.78 -10.44 -0.75
CA GLY A 278 -23.67 -10.97 -2.09
C GLY A 278 -22.23 -10.97 -2.58
N LYS A 279 -21.98 -11.36 -3.82
CA LYS A 279 -20.64 -11.33 -4.41
C LYS A 279 -19.96 -9.96 -4.26
N LYS A 280 -20.70 -8.88 -4.52
CA LYS A 280 -20.28 -7.48 -4.39
C LYS A 280 -21.32 -6.66 -3.62
N GLU A 281 -21.86 -7.23 -2.58
CA GLU A 281 -22.85 -6.58 -1.72
C GLU A 281 -22.55 -6.94 -0.27
N PHE A 282 -22.52 -5.94 0.56
CA PHE A 282 -22.35 -6.03 2.01
C PHE A 282 -23.18 -4.87 2.62
N SER A 283 -24.48 -5.06 2.68
CA SER A 283 -25.42 -4.00 3.03
C SER A 283 -26.08 -4.29 4.37
N HIS A 284 -25.80 -3.49 5.37
CA HIS A 284 -26.48 -3.51 6.66
C HIS A 284 -27.63 -2.49 6.64
N ASN A 285 -28.76 -2.78 7.30
CA ASN A 285 -29.90 -1.86 7.34
C ASN A 285 -29.60 -0.50 7.98
N ASP A 286 -28.61 -0.46 8.87
CA ASP A 286 -28.09 0.76 9.51
C ASP A 286 -26.58 0.90 9.22
N HIS A 287 -26.24 0.86 7.91
CA HIS A 287 -24.86 0.75 7.43
C HIS A 287 -23.98 1.89 7.94
N GLU A 288 -24.47 3.13 7.84
CA GLU A 288 -23.72 4.31 8.26
C GLU A 288 -23.41 4.28 9.76
N ARG A 289 -24.39 4.02 10.60
CA ARG A 289 -24.23 4.02 12.05
C ARG A 289 -23.32 2.90 12.54
N VAL A 290 -23.44 1.71 11.96
CA VAL A 290 -22.64 0.53 12.35
C VAL A 290 -21.16 0.76 12.10
N PHE A 291 -20.80 1.43 11.00
CA PHE A 291 -19.40 1.65 10.62
C PHE A 291 -18.87 3.05 11.00
N LEU A 292 -19.72 3.97 11.45
CA LEU A 292 -19.27 5.25 12.02
C LEU A 292 -18.40 5.03 13.27
N ASN A 293 -18.80 4.11 14.15
CA ASN A 293 -17.95 3.64 15.24
C ASN A 293 -17.19 2.39 14.80
N TYR A 294 -15.99 2.56 14.30
CA TYR A 294 -15.16 1.50 13.74
C TYR A 294 -14.25 0.77 14.75
N ASP A 295 -14.23 1.18 16.03
CA ASP A 295 -13.33 0.58 17.02
C ASP A 295 -13.54 -0.93 17.19
N TRP A 296 -14.82 -1.36 17.16
CA TRP A 296 -15.15 -2.78 17.23
C TRP A 296 -14.62 -3.61 16.04
N LEU A 297 -14.38 -2.95 14.91
CA LEU A 297 -13.90 -3.61 13.68
C LEU A 297 -12.41 -3.92 13.74
N LYS A 298 -11.63 -3.18 14.54
CA LYS A 298 -10.17 -3.36 14.69
C LYS A 298 -9.79 -4.78 15.12
N MET A 299 -10.61 -5.45 15.94
CA MET A 299 -10.37 -6.83 16.36
C MET A 299 -10.41 -7.85 15.21
N PHE A 300 -10.94 -7.44 14.06
CA PHE A 300 -11.02 -8.23 12.85
C PHE A 300 -9.97 -7.84 11.79
N ASP A 301 -9.13 -6.84 12.04
CA ASP A 301 -8.00 -6.43 11.21
C ASP A 301 -6.78 -7.29 11.53
N LYS A 302 -6.71 -8.50 10.96
CA LYS A 302 -5.76 -9.54 11.37
C LYS A 302 -4.68 -9.86 10.34
N GLU A 303 -4.80 -9.37 9.09
CA GLU A 303 -3.89 -9.80 8.02
C GLU A 303 -2.43 -9.37 8.25
N THR A 304 -2.20 -8.29 9.01
CA THR A 304 -0.85 -7.84 9.38
C THR A 304 -0.15 -8.75 10.39
N GLU A 305 -0.91 -9.56 11.15
CA GLU A 305 -0.35 -10.47 12.18
C GLU A 305 0.66 -11.46 11.59
N ALA A 306 0.42 -11.90 10.32
CA ALA A 306 1.33 -12.81 9.62
C ALA A 306 2.74 -12.22 9.39
N PHE A 307 2.90 -10.91 9.49
CA PHE A 307 4.14 -10.19 9.21
C PHE A 307 4.75 -9.52 10.45
N SER A 308 4.17 -9.71 11.63
CA SER A 308 4.59 -9.05 12.89
C SER A 308 6.06 -9.28 13.26
N ASN A 309 6.66 -10.37 12.78
CA ASN A 309 8.09 -10.69 12.98
C ASN A 309 9.03 -9.94 12.01
N ILE A 310 8.51 -9.32 10.96
CA ILE A 310 9.31 -8.70 9.88
C ILE A 310 8.99 -7.22 9.75
N LEU A 311 7.71 -6.86 9.88
CA LEU A 311 7.19 -5.53 9.67
C LEU A 311 6.54 -4.99 10.94
N THR A 312 6.67 -3.69 11.11
CA THR A 312 6.03 -2.92 12.18
C THR A 312 5.09 -1.88 11.56
N GLU A 313 4.08 -1.49 12.32
CA GLU A 313 3.17 -0.41 11.98
C GLU A 313 2.85 0.41 13.24
N TYR A 314 2.63 1.70 13.07
CA TYR A 314 2.10 2.51 14.18
C TYR A 314 0.63 2.20 14.44
N PRO A 315 0.15 2.33 15.69
CA PRO A 315 -1.24 2.06 16.03
C PRO A 315 -2.21 2.89 15.18
N ILE A 316 -3.19 2.22 14.59
CA ILE A 316 -4.22 2.87 13.78
C ILE A 316 -5.24 3.56 14.68
N SER A 317 -5.40 4.87 14.49
CA SER A 317 -6.38 5.71 15.20
C SER A 317 -7.40 6.37 14.26
N PHE A 318 -7.37 6.04 12.97
CA PHE A 318 -8.24 6.58 11.92
C PHE A 318 -9.23 5.51 11.43
N PRO A 319 -10.34 5.91 10.78
CA PRO A 319 -11.33 4.98 10.24
C PRO A 319 -10.77 4.14 9.08
N PRO A 320 -11.42 3.00 8.74
CA PRO A 320 -11.09 2.23 7.54
C PRO A 320 -10.95 3.11 6.31
N SER A 321 -9.91 2.88 5.49
CA SER A 321 -9.60 3.69 4.31
C SER A 321 -10.48 3.37 3.10
N TYR A 322 -11.23 2.28 3.13
CA TYR A 322 -12.03 1.71 2.04
C TYR A 322 -13.27 0.97 2.57
N PRO A 323 -14.41 0.89 1.85
CA PRO A 323 -14.75 1.56 0.60
C PRO A 323 -15.64 2.79 0.83
N PHE A 324 -15.17 3.97 0.52
CA PHE A 324 -15.98 5.18 0.61
C PHE A 324 -16.87 5.36 -0.63
N GLU A 325 -17.96 6.12 -0.48
CA GLU A 325 -18.79 6.54 -1.60
C GLU A 325 -18.00 7.46 -2.55
N GLU A 326 -18.19 7.27 -3.85
CA GLU A 326 -17.57 8.09 -4.90
C GLU A 326 -18.42 9.36 -5.21
N GLU A 327 -19.56 9.52 -4.54
CA GLU A 327 -20.42 10.70 -4.67
C GLU A 327 -19.94 11.82 -3.75
N ILE A 328 -19.69 13.02 -4.32
CA ILE A 328 -19.08 14.16 -3.59
C ILE A 328 -19.84 14.50 -2.32
N MET A 329 -21.18 14.47 -2.35
CA MET A 329 -22.03 14.82 -1.21
C MET A 329 -22.08 13.73 -0.13
N LYS A 330 -21.54 12.54 -0.39
CA LYS A 330 -21.51 11.39 0.54
C LYS A 330 -20.10 10.99 0.93
N ALA A 331 -19.19 11.95 0.95
CA ALA A 331 -17.76 11.73 1.16
C ALA A 331 -17.38 10.92 2.40
N ASN A 332 -18.23 10.89 3.43
CA ASN A 332 -17.97 10.21 4.69
C ASN A 332 -18.63 8.84 4.80
N ASN A 333 -19.45 8.46 3.82
CA ASN A 333 -20.22 7.23 3.87
C ASN A 333 -19.45 6.09 3.24
N TYR A 334 -19.63 4.89 3.78
CA TYR A 334 -19.09 3.68 3.17
C TYR A 334 -20.08 3.07 2.17
N MET A 335 -19.56 2.67 1.01
CA MET A 335 -20.35 1.91 0.03
C MET A 335 -20.81 0.56 0.60
N PRO A 336 -22.06 0.15 0.37
CA PRO A 336 -22.56 -1.16 0.80
C PRO A 336 -22.10 -2.32 -0.11
N THR A 337 -20.86 -2.25 -0.59
CA THR A 337 -20.28 -3.23 -1.52
C THR A 337 -19.33 -4.20 -0.83
N ARG A 338 -18.61 -3.74 0.18
CA ARG A 338 -17.62 -4.49 0.96
C ARG A 338 -17.71 -4.08 2.44
N CYS A 339 -17.30 -4.98 3.32
CA CYS A 339 -17.03 -4.60 4.70
C CYS A 339 -15.91 -3.55 4.72
N PRO A 340 -16.06 -2.41 5.42
CA PRO A 340 -15.01 -1.43 5.60
C PRO A 340 -13.72 -2.06 6.14
N ALA A 341 -12.57 -1.67 5.58
CA ALA A 341 -11.28 -2.22 5.92
C ALA A 341 -10.14 -1.20 5.77
N TRP A 342 -9.05 -1.42 6.48
CA TRP A 342 -7.80 -0.65 6.36
C TRP A 342 -6.93 -1.25 5.27
N CYS A 343 -7.30 -0.98 4.01
CA CYS A 343 -6.60 -1.50 2.83
C CYS A 343 -5.27 -0.79 2.58
N ASP A 344 -5.22 0.50 2.89
CA ASP A 344 -4.09 1.40 2.63
C ASP A 344 -3.29 1.58 3.92
N ARG A 345 -2.00 1.20 3.90
CA ARG A 345 -1.17 1.09 5.11
C ARG A 345 0.25 1.60 4.83
N VAL A 346 0.93 1.96 5.93
CA VAL A 346 2.38 2.23 5.94
C VAL A 346 3.05 1.27 6.92
N LEU A 347 3.73 0.26 6.39
CA LEU A 347 4.48 -0.72 7.16
C LEU A 347 5.98 -0.47 6.98
N PHE A 348 6.79 -0.84 7.96
CA PHE A 348 8.23 -0.65 7.89
C PHE A 348 9.01 -1.76 8.58
N SER A 349 10.23 -2.00 8.11
CA SER A 349 11.12 -3.03 8.67
C SER A 349 11.60 -2.65 10.08
N HIS A 350 12.01 -3.64 10.88
CA HIS A 350 12.65 -3.39 12.16
C HIS A 350 13.94 -2.56 12.05
N SER A 351 14.65 -2.66 10.91
CA SER A 351 15.80 -1.80 10.63
C SER A 351 15.37 -0.35 10.37
N ALA A 352 14.21 -0.12 9.70
CA ALA A 352 13.67 1.21 9.52
C ALA A 352 13.21 1.85 10.83
N GLN A 353 12.67 1.06 11.76
CA GLN A 353 12.32 1.55 13.10
C GLN A 353 13.52 2.16 13.81
N LYS A 354 14.72 1.60 13.65
CA LYS A 354 15.95 2.09 14.29
C LYS A 354 16.42 3.46 13.78
N ILE A 355 16.12 3.79 12.52
CA ILE A 355 16.46 5.08 11.91
C ILE A 355 15.39 6.14 12.15
N ILE A 356 14.22 5.81 12.66
CA ILE A 356 13.21 6.79 13.06
C ILE A 356 13.67 7.51 14.32
N ASP A 357 13.52 8.84 14.35
CA ASP A 357 13.79 9.67 15.52
C ASP A 357 12.59 9.65 16.46
N GLU A 358 12.72 8.91 17.55
CA GLU A 358 11.66 8.72 18.56
C GLU A 358 11.35 9.99 19.38
N ASN A 359 12.22 11.01 19.31
CA ASN A 359 11.98 12.30 20.00
C ASN A 359 10.86 13.11 19.34
N LEU A 360 10.52 12.79 18.10
CA LEU A 360 9.44 13.45 17.36
C LEU A 360 8.26 12.49 17.22
N LYS A 361 7.10 12.90 17.76
CA LYS A 361 5.89 12.10 17.74
C LYS A 361 5.46 11.80 16.30
N PRO A 362 5.31 10.54 15.93
CA PRO A 362 4.72 10.15 14.64
C PRO A 362 3.28 10.63 14.51
N ASP A 363 2.89 11.02 13.29
CA ASP A 363 1.49 11.34 12.95
C ASP A 363 1.06 10.37 11.84
N TYR A 364 0.22 9.40 12.20
CA TYR A 364 -0.31 8.37 11.31
C TYR A 364 -1.81 8.56 11.17
N GLY A 365 -2.27 8.83 9.95
CA GLY A 365 -3.64 9.26 9.75
C GLY A 365 -4.16 9.08 8.32
N LEU A 366 -5.38 9.56 8.13
CA LEU A 366 -6.13 9.52 6.88
C LEU A 366 -6.38 10.95 6.40
N MET A 367 -6.23 11.20 5.10
CA MET A 367 -6.52 12.50 4.48
C MET A 367 -7.96 12.55 3.96
N GLY A 368 -8.53 13.74 3.90
CA GLY A 368 -9.81 13.99 3.25
C GLY A 368 -11.00 13.31 3.92
N LEU A 369 -11.03 13.24 5.26
CA LEU A 369 -12.14 12.56 5.94
C LEU A 369 -13.52 13.10 5.50
N ASN A 370 -13.62 14.41 5.30
CA ASN A 370 -14.87 15.09 4.91
C ASN A 370 -14.89 15.50 3.43
N ILE A 371 -13.93 15.05 2.64
CA ILE A 371 -13.80 15.36 1.22
C ILE A 371 -13.84 14.06 0.43
N CYS A 372 -14.51 14.06 -0.71
CA CYS A 372 -14.51 12.90 -1.61
C CYS A 372 -13.13 12.75 -2.25
N MET A 373 -12.41 11.70 -1.85
CA MET A 373 -11.09 11.36 -2.39
C MET A 373 -11.15 10.14 -3.34
N GLY A 374 -12.33 9.61 -3.59
CA GLY A 374 -12.57 8.36 -4.30
C GLY A 374 -13.03 7.26 -3.33
N ASP A 375 -13.06 6.02 -3.82
CA ASP A 375 -13.43 4.84 -3.00
C ASP A 375 -12.36 4.46 -1.96
N HIS A 376 -11.14 4.96 -2.12
CA HIS A 376 -10.09 4.94 -1.09
C HIS A 376 -9.77 6.35 -0.63
N LYS A 377 -9.49 6.52 0.64
CA LYS A 377 -8.92 7.76 1.18
C LYS A 377 -7.42 7.59 1.40
N PRO A 378 -6.59 8.58 1.03
CA PRO A 378 -5.14 8.51 1.23
C PRO A 378 -4.79 8.33 2.71
N VAL A 379 -3.82 7.44 2.97
CA VAL A 379 -3.25 7.23 4.31
C VAL A 379 -1.84 7.78 4.33
N TYR A 380 -1.48 8.48 5.40
CA TYR A 380 -0.18 9.10 5.55
C TYR A 380 0.51 8.75 6.86
N LEU A 381 1.82 8.71 6.82
CA LEU A 381 2.68 8.64 8.00
C LEU A 381 3.71 9.77 7.93
N ARG A 382 3.64 10.73 8.89
CA ARG A 382 4.67 11.73 9.11
C ARG A 382 5.58 11.29 10.25
N ILE A 383 6.86 11.17 9.95
CA ILE A 383 7.93 10.80 10.89
C ILE A 383 9.16 11.67 10.65
N SER A 384 10.11 11.55 11.53
CA SER A 384 11.45 12.10 11.33
C SER A 384 12.49 11.00 11.33
N LEU A 385 13.44 11.06 10.40
CA LEU A 385 14.56 10.12 10.36
C LEU A 385 15.81 10.75 11.00
N LYS A 386 16.58 9.93 11.70
CA LYS A 386 17.94 10.32 12.16
C LYS A 386 18.82 10.53 10.93
N THR A 387 19.61 11.59 10.89
CA THR A 387 20.59 11.81 9.83
C THR A 387 21.81 10.90 10.01
N HIS A 388 22.52 10.62 8.92
CA HIS A 388 23.71 9.76 8.90
C HIS A 388 23.46 8.36 9.52
N SER A 389 22.33 7.76 9.16
CA SER A 389 21.87 6.46 9.67
C SER A 389 21.57 5.48 8.54
N GLY A 390 21.37 4.20 8.84
CA GLY A 390 21.13 3.16 7.85
C GLY A 390 22.41 2.66 7.18
N ALA A 391 22.28 1.84 6.11
CA ALA A 391 23.43 1.28 5.40
C ALA A 391 24.07 2.36 4.50
N ILE A 392 25.36 2.62 4.68
CA ILE A 392 26.15 3.53 3.86
C ILE A 392 27.09 2.70 2.97
N ARG A 393 27.32 3.15 1.73
CA ARG A 393 28.25 2.49 0.80
C ARG A 393 29.67 2.46 1.40
N GLY A 394 30.21 1.27 1.63
CA GLY A 394 31.55 1.06 2.22
C GLY A 394 31.54 0.38 3.59
N GLU A 395 30.44 0.40 4.30
CA GLU A 395 30.23 -0.40 5.50
C GLU A 395 29.45 -1.67 5.14
N ILE A 396 30.12 -2.63 4.46
CA ILE A 396 29.65 -4.01 4.44
C ILE A 396 29.91 -4.52 5.86
N PRO A 397 28.89 -4.84 6.67
CA PRO A 397 29.14 -5.49 7.95
C PRO A 397 29.90 -6.76 7.65
N GLU A 398 31.07 -6.94 8.27
CA GLU A 398 31.75 -8.24 8.27
C GLU A 398 30.71 -9.29 8.65
N GLN A 399 30.57 -10.31 7.81
CA GLN A 399 29.69 -11.44 8.12
C GLN A 399 30.07 -11.92 9.53
N PRO A 400 29.13 -12.10 10.44
CA PRO A 400 29.45 -12.71 11.73
C PRO A 400 30.09 -14.07 11.42
N GLN A 401 31.34 -14.25 11.86
CA GLN A 401 32.01 -15.53 11.77
C GLN A 401 31.05 -16.55 12.38
N THR A 402 30.68 -17.54 11.59
CA THR A 402 29.89 -18.69 12.03
C THR A 402 30.64 -19.38 13.14
N VAL A 403 30.33 -19.05 14.38
CA VAL A 403 30.60 -19.90 15.52
C VAL A 403 29.61 -21.04 15.38
N GLU A 404 30.09 -22.19 14.97
CA GLU A 404 29.35 -23.45 15.04
C GLU A 404 28.98 -23.69 16.53
N GLN A 405 27.77 -23.31 16.90
CA GLN A 405 27.12 -23.77 18.12
C GLN A 405 26.06 -24.78 17.72
N GLU A 406 26.16 -25.97 18.28
CA GLU A 406 25.19 -27.05 18.14
C GLU A 406 23.77 -26.58 18.48
N PRO A 407 22.73 -27.07 17.81
CA PRO A 407 21.37 -26.57 17.93
C PRO A 407 20.77 -26.98 19.28
N THR A 408 20.51 -26.01 20.15
CA THR A 408 19.53 -26.17 21.23
C THR A 408 18.13 -25.95 20.64
N GLU A 409 17.31 -26.97 20.76
CA GLU A 409 15.89 -26.97 20.39
C GLU A 409 15.13 -25.87 21.16
N ASN A 410 14.36 -25.08 20.43
CA ASN A 410 13.25 -24.21 20.78
C ASN A 410 13.47 -22.71 20.55
N SER A 411 13.10 -22.28 19.33
CA SER A 411 12.46 -21.01 18.95
C SER A 411 12.72 -20.67 17.48
N ASN A 412 12.06 -21.32 16.53
CA ASN A 412 12.35 -21.05 15.11
C ASN A 412 11.17 -21.34 14.18
N THR A 413 9.98 -20.78 14.45
CA THR A 413 8.86 -20.91 13.49
C THR A 413 8.92 -19.91 12.34
N GLY A 414 9.50 -18.73 12.52
CA GLY A 414 9.58 -17.70 11.46
C GLY A 414 10.66 -18.00 10.40
N TYR A 415 11.84 -18.43 10.85
CA TYR A 415 12.97 -18.78 9.94
C TYR A 415 12.70 -20.03 9.11
N VAL A 416 11.99 -21.00 9.66
CA VAL A 416 11.61 -22.23 8.93
C VAL A 416 10.67 -21.92 7.77
N TYR A 417 9.81 -20.92 7.88
CA TYR A 417 8.88 -20.53 6.80
C TYR A 417 9.61 -19.93 5.60
N ILE A 418 10.60 -19.05 5.84
CA ILE A 418 11.42 -18.46 4.77
C ILE A 418 12.30 -19.52 4.09
N GLN A 419 12.87 -20.46 4.86
CA GLN A 419 13.64 -21.58 4.29
C GLN A 419 12.77 -22.53 3.46
N ASN A 420 11.55 -22.79 3.85
CA ASN A 420 10.61 -23.62 3.08
C ASN A 420 10.21 -22.97 1.76
N ILE A 421 10.07 -21.62 1.70
CA ILE A 421 9.83 -20.90 0.45
C ILE A 421 11.03 -21.06 -0.51
N VAL A 422 12.26 -20.95 0.00
CA VAL A 422 13.48 -21.13 -0.79
C VAL A 422 13.58 -22.56 -1.34
N GLN A 423 13.25 -23.57 -0.56
CA GLN A 423 13.23 -24.95 -1.03
C GLN A 423 12.14 -25.20 -2.05
N THR A 424 10.94 -24.65 -1.88
CA THR A 424 9.83 -24.80 -2.82
C THR A 424 10.16 -24.16 -4.17
N VAL A 425 10.82 -22.99 -4.18
CA VAL A 425 11.26 -22.33 -5.42
C VAL A 425 12.40 -23.10 -6.11
N LYS A 426 13.31 -23.71 -5.35
CA LYS A 426 14.35 -24.59 -5.91
C LYS A 426 13.77 -25.85 -6.55
N VAL A 427 12.86 -26.52 -5.87
CA VAL A 427 12.19 -27.74 -6.40
C VAL A 427 11.37 -27.44 -7.65
N MET A 428 10.72 -26.26 -7.73
CA MET A 428 9.98 -25.84 -8.93
C MET A 428 10.91 -25.48 -10.11
N LYS A 429 12.15 -25.01 -9.86
CA LYS A 429 13.15 -24.78 -10.92
C LYS A 429 13.75 -26.08 -11.47
N GLU A 430 13.89 -27.11 -10.66
CA GLU A 430 14.41 -28.42 -11.09
C GLU A 430 13.35 -29.30 -11.77
N SER A 431 12.07 -29.01 -11.63
CA SER A 431 10.98 -29.74 -12.31
C SER A 431 10.54 -29.13 -13.66
N SER A 432 11.19 -28.06 -14.12
CA SER A 432 10.89 -27.37 -15.39
C SER A 432 12.05 -27.42 -16.39
N VAL A 433 12.87 -28.50 -16.33
CA VAL A 433 13.85 -28.86 -17.38
C VAL A 433 13.39 -30.13 -18.06
#